data_f35cbb8802b5d6ecf83e849ca54860b0
#
_entry.id   f35cbb8802b5d6ecf83e849ca54860b0
#
_cell.length_a   1.000
_cell.length_b   1.000
_cell.length_c   1.000
_cell.angle_alpha   90.00
_cell.angle_beta   90.00
_cell.angle_gamma   90.00
#
_symmetry.space_group_name_H-M   'P 1'
#
loop_
_entity.id
_entity.type
_entity.pdbx_description
1 polymer ?
#
loop_
_entity_poly.entity_id
_entity_poly.type
_entity_poly.pdbx_seq_one_letter_code
_entity_poly.pdbx_strand_id
1 'polypeptide(L)'
;MNEFIIFLQGLPSAFEMAFIYSIMVMGVYITYKILDFPDLSVDGTFPLGGFVFAAFALSPHGFFGVTSPIVGLILSALAGALAGYATGYLHVEKKIDKLLSGILVMTALYSINSRVVGSPNVFITPERSIYEVVTYEKHFLIFALFSIVLLGIKMFYDYKIKENKYVIRSISIYIIILLSLLWYTMGTKNMKLLTTVLLVFVIKMIIDYVLTSKFGFALRALGDNENLVVGLGVNEKKLKIYGLMISNSLVALSGALFAQYIKVADILGGVGTIVVGLASIIFGLGILKKSKTINDLSIVIVGTIMYYSIIHLALESNNWSKILYKSLNFSDNTIGLLEIKPTDLKVITA
;
A
#
# COMPACT_ATOMS: atom_id res chain seq x y z
N MET A 1 -29.14 16.85 -4.74
CA MET A 1 -28.81 16.00 -5.90
C MET A 1 -27.39 16.24 -6.42
N ASN A 2 -26.94 17.50 -6.51
CA ASN A 2 -25.57 17.80 -6.98
C ASN A 2 -24.46 17.24 -6.08
N GLU A 3 -24.64 17.22 -4.77
CA GLU A 3 -23.61 16.77 -3.80
C GLU A 3 -23.40 15.26 -3.81
N PHE A 4 -24.47 14.48 -3.98
CA PHE A 4 -24.34 13.04 -4.17
C PHE A 4 -23.57 12.70 -5.45
N ILE A 5 -23.75 13.50 -6.50
CA ILE A 5 -22.99 13.37 -7.76
C ILE A 5 -21.51 13.71 -7.50
N ILE A 6 -21.21 14.77 -6.73
CA ILE A 6 -19.82 15.16 -6.39
C ILE A 6 -19.16 14.04 -5.56
N PHE A 7 -19.86 13.49 -4.59
CA PHE A 7 -19.37 12.32 -3.83
C PHE A 7 -19.03 11.14 -4.74
N LEU A 8 -19.91 10.77 -5.67
CA LEU A 8 -19.66 9.69 -6.62
C LEU A 8 -18.48 9.99 -7.56
N GLN A 9 -18.29 11.24 -7.95
CA GLN A 9 -17.15 11.65 -8.79
C GLN A 9 -15.80 11.58 -8.06
N GLY A 10 -15.79 11.72 -6.73
CA GLY A 10 -14.59 11.60 -5.90
C GLY A 10 -14.20 10.14 -5.56
N LEU A 11 -15.14 9.18 -5.63
CA LEU A 11 -14.87 7.77 -5.28
C LEU A 11 -13.70 7.14 -6.04
N PRO A 12 -13.50 7.36 -7.35
CA PRO A 12 -12.37 6.78 -8.06
C PRO A 12 -11.01 7.19 -7.47
N SER A 13 -10.84 8.45 -7.07
CA SER A 13 -9.61 8.93 -6.44
C SER A 13 -9.39 8.31 -5.05
N ALA A 14 -10.46 8.12 -4.28
CA ALA A 14 -10.39 7.42 -3.01
C ALA A 14 -9.97 5.95 -3.20
N PHE A 15 -10.47 5.27 -4.24
CA PHE A 15 -10.05 3.91 -4.58
C PHE A 15 -8.60 3.85 -5.07
N GLU A 16 -8.14 4.81 -5.89
CA GLU A 16 -6.74 4.90 -6.31
C GLU A 16 -5.81 4.98 -5.08
N MET A 17 -6.13 5.85 -4.13
CA MET A 17 -5.40 5.97 -2.86
C MET A 17 -5.47 4.67 -2.03
N ALA A 18 -6.67 4.09 -1.90
CA ALA A 18 -6.86 2.84 -1.17
C ALA A 18 -6.00 1.70 -1.74
N PHE A 19 -5.93 1.56 -3.06
CA PHE A 19 -5.11 0.54 -3.70
C PHE A 19 -3.62 0.81 -3.51
N ILE A 20 -3.15 2.05 -3.61
CA ILE A 20 -1.74 2.41 -3.35
C ILE A 20 -1.37 2.02 -1.92
N TYR A 21 -2.15 2.45 -0.93
CA TYR A 21 -1.90 2.13 0.47
C TYR A 21 -2.08 0.65 0.80
N SER A 22 -2.89 -0.10 0.06
CA SER A 22 -3.07 -1.53 0.31
C SER A 22 -1.76 -2.32 0.18
N ILE A 23 -0.80 -1.84 -0.64
CA ILE A 23 0.53 -2.45 -0.75
C ILE A 23 1.30 -2.29 0.58
N MET A 24 1.28 -1.10 1.16
CA MET A 24 1.85 -0.84 2.48
C MET A 24 1.16 -1.68 3.55
N VAL A 25 -0.18 -1.73 3.54
CA VAL A 25 -0.96 -2.48 4.52
C VAL A 25 -0.68 -3.99 4.44
N MET A 26 -0.43 -4.53 3.23
CA MET A 26 0.06 -5.92 3.08
C MET A 26 1.42 -6.11 3.75
N GLY A 27 2.33 -5.14 3.68
CA GLY A 27 3.60 -5.16 4.41
C GLY A 27 3.38 -5.16 5.92
N VAL A 28 2.61 -4.21 6.45
CA VAL A 28 2.26 -4.13 7.88
C VAL A 28 1.56 -5.40 8.37
N TYR A 29 0.71 -6.02 7.53
CA TYR A 29 0.08 -7.30 7.86
C TYR A 29 1.10 -8.42 8.10
N ILE A 30 2.18 -8.46 7.31
CA ILE A 30 3.25 -9.46 7.48
C ILE A 30 3.96 -9.26 8.81
N THR A 31 4.33 -8.04 9.17
CA THR A 31 5.03 -7.78 10.44
C THR A 31 4.10 -7.89 11.63
N TYR A 32 2.96 -7.22 11.61
CA TYR A 32 2.07 -7.15 12.75
C TYR A 32 1.33 -8.46 13.02
N LYS A 33 0.73 -9.10 11.97
CA LYS A 33 -0.15 -10.27 12.15
C LYS A 33 0.57 -11.61 11.98
N ILE A 34 1.57 -11.68 11.08
CA ILE A 34 2.26 -12.95 10.80
C ILE A 34 3.49 -13.12 11.69
N LEU A 35 4.31 -12.07 11.88
CA LEU A 35 5.55 -12.13 12.67
C LEU A 35 5.36 -11.77 14.15
N ASP A 36 4.20 -11.24 14.53
CA ASP A 36 3.99 -10.65 15.85
C ASP A 36 5.07 -9.62 16.21
N PHE A 37 5.39 -8.75 15.25
CA PHE A 37 6.41 -7.72 15.35
C PHE A 37 5.81 -6.35 15.01
N PRO A 38 5.50 -5.49 16.00
CA PRO A 38 5.05 -4.12 15.73
C PRO A 38 6.22 -3.28 15.22
N ASP A 39 6.27 -3.06 13.91
CA ASP A 39 7.37 -2.35 13.24
C ASP A 39 7.03 -0.88 12.97
N LEU A 40 7.53 0.01 13.80
CA LEU A 40 7.36 1.47 13.64
C LEU A 40 8.28 2.07 12.56
N SER A 41 9.24 1.31 12.01
CA SER A 41 10.09 1.81 10.92
C SER A 41 9.29 2.12 9.65
N VAL A 42 8.07 1.60 9.52
CA VAL A 42 7.12 1.86 8.44
C VAL A 42 6.95 3.36 8.17
N ASP A 43 6.78 4.18 9.22
CA ASP A 43 6.59 5.64 9.09
C ASP A 43 7.80 6.36 8.47
N GLY A 44 9.01 5.80 8.64
CA GLY A 44 10.23 6.29 7.97
C GLY A 44 10.45 5.67 6.59
N THR A 45 10.08 4.39 6.42
CA THR A 45 10.32 3.64 5.18
C THR A 45 9.36 4.03 4.07
N PHE A 46 8.14 4.43 4.41
CA PHE A 46 7.16 4.91 3.43
C PHE A 46 7.69 6.14 2.66
N PRO A 47 8.10 7.25 3.30
CA PRO A 47 8.71 8.35 2.58
C PRO A 47 10.05 7.99 1.93
N LEU A 48 10.85 7.07 2.50
CA LEU A 48 12.09 6.60 1.87
C LEU A 48 11.84 6.13 0.43
N GLY A 49 10.78 5.34 0.21
CA GLY A 49 10.41 4.89 -1.13
C GLY A 49 10.15 6.05 -2.08
N GLY A 50 9.41 7.07 -1.63
CA GLY A 50 9.13 8.29 -2.38
C GLY A 50 10.39 9.08 -2.73
N PHE A 51 11.30 9.26 -1.77
CA PHE A 51 12.56 9.98 -1.98
C PHE A 51 13.53 9.24 -2.91
N VAL A 52 13.65 7.91 -2.78
CA VAL A 52 14.48 7.11 -3.69
C VAL A 52 13.93 7.17 -5.12
N PHE A 53 12.59 7.11 -5.28
CA PHE A 53 11.98 7.29 -6.58
C PHE A 53 12.19 8.71 -7.12
N ALA A 54 12.07 9.74 -6.29
CA ALA A 54 12.30 11.14 -6.67
C ALA A 54 13.76 11.36 -7.12
N ALA A 55 14.74 10.80 -6.40
CA ALA A 55 16.14 10.85 -6.80
C ALA A 55 16.38 10.20 -8.18
N PHE A 56 15.73 9.07 -8.42
CA PHE A 56 15.74 8.43 -9.74
C PHE A 56 15.08 9.30 -10.81
N ALA A 57 13.92 9.89 -10.52
CA ALA A 57 13.18 10.71 -11.46
C ALA A 57 13.89 12.03 -11.81
N LEU A 58 14.65 12.60 -10.89
CA LEU A 58 15.43 13.81 -11.10
C LEU A 58 16.76 13.56 -11.82
N SER A 59 17.25 12.32 -11.83
CA SER A 59 18.51 12.00 -12.52
C SER A 59 18.35 12.15 -14.04
N PRO A 60 19.19 12.95 -14.73
CA PRO A 60 19.06 13.18 -16.18
C PRO A 60 19.10 11.89 -17.01
N HIS A 61 19.95 10.95 -16.62
CA HIS A 61 20.16 9.69 -17.33
C HIS A 61 19.49 8.48 -16.66
N GLY A 62 18.69 8.68 -15.58
CA GLY A 62 18.16 7.58 -14.81
C GLY A 62 19.27 6.78 -14.10
N PHE A 63 19.03 5.47 -13.93
CA PHE A 63 20.02 4.56 -13.35
C PHE A 63 20.62 3.68 -14.45
N PHE A 64 21.94 3.78 -14.66
CA PHE A 64 22.66 3.12 -15.78
C PHE A 64 22.05 3.41 -17.17
N GLY A 65 21.58 4.63 -17.41
CA GLY A 65 20.96 5.01 -18.69
C GLY A 65 19.52 4.55 -18.87
N VAL A 66 18.93 3.87 -17.86
CA VAL A 66 17.54 3.42 -17.91
C VAL A 66 16.63 4.43 -17.19
N THR A 67 15.66 4.95 -17.92
CA THR A 67 14.73 5.99 -17.44
C THR A 67 13.32 5.44 -17.13
N SER A 68 13.13 4.12 -17.24
CA SER A 68 11.82 3.50 -16.99
C SER A 68 11.37 3.65 -15.53
N PRO A 69 10.13 4.09 -15.25
CA PRO A 69 9.58 4.20 -13.88
C PRO A 69 9.65 2.90 -13.08
N ILE A 70 9.63 1.74 -13.77
CA ILE A 70 9.71 0.42 -13.12
C ILE A 70 11.05 0.26 -12.39
N VAL A 71 12.14 0.77 -12.96
CA VAL A 71 13.46 0.73 -12.30
C VAL A 71 13.45 1.57 -11.03
N GLY A 72 12.85 2.74 -11.04
CA GLY A 72 12.67 3.56 -9.85
C GLY A 72 11.86 2.85 -8.75
N LEU A 73 10.81 2.11 -9.13
CA LEU A 73 10.02 1.31 -8.19
C LEU A 73 10.84 0.16 -7.58
N ILE A 74 11.64 -0.54 -8.40
CA ILE A 74 12.54 -1.61 -7.93
C ILE A 74 13.58 -1.06 -6.95
N LEU A 75 14.20 0.08 -7.27
CA LEU A 75 15.18 0.72 -6.37
C LEU A 75 14.53 1.13 -5.04
N SER A 76 13.30 1.65 -5.08
CA SER A 76 12.55 2.00 -3.87
C SER A 76 12.25 0.75 -3.01
N ALA A 77 11.84 -0.34 -3.64
CA ALA A 77 11.61 -1.61 -2.95
C ALA A 77 12.89 -2.17 -2.31
N LEU A 78 14.03 -2.08 -3.00
CA LEU A 78 15.33 -2.50 -2.47
C LEU A 78 15.76 -1.61 -1.28
N ALA A 79 15.57 -0.30 -1.36
CA ALA A 79 15.84 0.61 -0.25
C ALA A 79 14.97 0.29 0.97
N GLY A 80 13.69 -0.03 0.77
CA GLY A 80 12.82 -0.52 1.83
C GLY A 80 13.29 -1.84 2.44
N ALA A 81 13.76 -2.79 1.60
CA ALA A 81 14.34 -4.04 2.09
C ALA A 81 15.58 -3.79 2.98
N LEU A 82 16.42 -2.82 2.63
CA LEU A 82 17.58 -2.43 3.46
C LEU A 82 17.13 -1.79 4.78
N ALA A 83 16.09 -0.98 4.79
CA ALA A 83 15.51 -0.44 6.04
C ALA A 83 14.98 -1.57 6.94
N GLY A 84 14.22 -2.52 6.37
CA GLY A 84 13.75 -3.70 7.09
C GLY A 84 14.90 -4.60 7.60
N TYR A 85 15.97 -4.74 6.82
CA TYR A 85 17.19 -5.42 7.28
C TYR A 85 17.80 -4.72 8.49
N ALA A 86 17.91 -3.39 8.48
CA ALA A 86 18.44 -2.61 9.59
C ALA A 86 17.60 -2.81 10.87
N THR A 87 16.28 -2.75 10.77
CA THR A 87 15.36 -3.01 11.90
C THR A 87 15.56 -4.43 12.45
N GLY A 88 15.58 -5.42 11.56
CA GLY A 88 15.78 -6.82 11.93
C GLY A 88 17.15 -7.07 12.55
N TYR A 89 18.20 -6.48 12.03
CA TYR A 89 19.56 -6.57 12.56
C TYR A 89 19.67 -5.99 13.98
N LEU A 90 19.11 -4.81 14.20
CA LEU A 90 19.10 -4.18 15.53
C LEU A 90 18.35 -5.05 16.55
N HIS A 91 17.23 -5.62 16.19
CA HIS A 91 16.47 -6.49 17.09
C HIS A 91 17.20 -7.81 17.36
N VAL A 92 17.61 -8.51 16.31
CA VAL A 92 18.10 -9.90 16.39
C VAL A 92 19.55 -9.97 16.87
N GLU A 93 20.44 -9.16 16.32
CA GLU A 93 21.87 -9.22 16.63
C GLU A 93 22.28 -8.31 17.79
N LYS A 94 21.64 -7.13 17.90
CA LYS A 94 21.91 -6.21 19.02
C LYS A 94 20.98 -6.42 20.21
N LYS A 95 19.99 -7.31 20.08
CA LYS A 95 19.02 -7.65 21.13
C LYS A 95 18.22 -6.44 21.64
N ILE A 96 18.00 -5.46 20.76
CA ILE A 96 17.16 -4.29 21.05
C ILE A 96 15.70 -4.73 21.01
N ASP A 97 14.86 -4.19 21.86
CA ASP A 97 13.41 -4.46 21.85
C ASP A 97 12.80 -4.22 20.45
N LYS A 98 11.75 -4.98 20.11
CA LYS A 98 11.08 -4.93 18.80
C LYS A 98 10.63 -3.50 18.45
N LEU A 99 9.93 -2.84 19.40
CA LEU A 99 9.39 -1.51 19.20
C LEU A 99 10.52 -0.46 19.09
N LEU A 100 11.51 -0.54 19.98
CA LEU A 100 12.63 0.39 20.01
C LEU A 100 13.50 0.29 18.76
N SER A 101 13.71 -0.91 18.21
CA SER A 101 14.45 -1.08 16.95
C SER A 101 13.77 -0.39 15.78
N GLY A 102 12.42 -0.48 15.69
CA GLY A 102 11.62 0.24 14.69
C GLY A 102 11.73 1.76 14.84
N ILE A 103 11.61 2.29 16.07
CA ILE A 103 11.74 3.73 16.34
C ILE A 103 13.14 4.25 15.96
N LEU A 104 14.19 3.53 16.29
CA LEU A 104 15.58 3.92 15.96
C LEU A 104 15.78 4.00 14.44
N VAL A 105 15.28 3.02 13.69
CA VAL A 105 15.37 3.04 12.23
C VAL A 105 14.50 4.15 11.65
N MET A 106 13.27 4.34 12.14
CA MET A 106 12.40 5.44 11.72
C MET A 106 13.09 6.80 11.87
N THR A 107 13.68 7.08 13.03
CA THR A 107 14.37 8.35 13.29
C THR A 107 15.62 8.53 12.42
N ALA A 108 16.38 7.46 12.19
CA ALA A 108 17.51 7.49 11.26
C ALA A 108 17.06 7.78 9.82
N LEU A 109 15.95 7.19 9.40
CA LEU A 109 15.39 7.38 8.06
C LEU A 109 14.91 8.81 7.82
N TYR A 110 14.42 9.56 8.82
CA TYR A 110 14.12 10.98 8.64
C TYR A 110 15.34 11.77 8.15
N SER A 111 16.51 11.52 8.74
CA SER A 111 17.75 12.17 8.31
C SER A 111 18.23 11.67 6.95
N ILE A 112 18.08 10.39 6.65
CA ILE A 112 18.47 9.79 5.37
C ILE A 112 17.59 10.32 4.26
N ASN A 113 16.27 10.33 4.44
CA ASN A 113 15.29 10.76 3.44
C ASN A 113 15.58 12.18 2.95
N SER A 114 15.81 13.14 3.85
CA SER A 114 16.16 14.51 3.47
C SER A 114 17.49 14.62 2.72
N ARG A 115 18.45 13.72 2.96
CA ARG A 115 19.76 13.71 2.31
C ARG A 115 19.76 13.08 0.93
N VAL A 116 18.84 12.14 0.65
CA VAL A 116 18.76 11.43 -0.64
C VAL A 116 18.60 12.41 -1.81
N VAL A 117 17.84 13.48 -1.62
CA VAL A 117 17.60 14.52 -2.67
C VAL A 117 18.06 15.90 -2.21
N GLY A 118 18.48 16.08 -0.95
CA GLY A 118 18.96 17.35 -0.40
C GLY A 118 17.85 18.34 0.00
N SER A 119 16.59 17.91 0.03
CA SER A 119 15.43 18.74 0.39
C SER A 119 14.38 17.92 1.15
N PRO A 120 13.66 18.50 2.12
CA PRO A 120 12.57 17.82 2.84
C PRO A 120 11.33 17.55 1.97
N ASN A 121 11.13 18.31 0.90
CA ASN A 121 10.04 18.19 -0.06
C ASN A 121 10.57 18.29 -1.47
N VAL A 122 10.17 17.35 -2.33
CA VAL A 122 10.66 17.29 -3.71
C VAL A 122 9.51 16.99 -4.67
N PHE A 123 9.42 17.81 -5.73
CA PHE A 123 8.47 17.56 -6.80
C PHE A 123 8.99 16.48 -7.76
N ILE A 124 8.15 15.55 -8.11
CA ILE A 124 8.45 14.49 -9.08
C ILE A 124 8.02 14.97 -10.47
N THR A 125 8.93 14.92 -11.43
CA THR A 125 8.64 15.27 -12.83
C THR A 125 7.61 14.31 -13.40
N PRO A 126 6.49 14.81 -13.98
CA PRO A 126 5.42 13.96 -14.52
C PRO A 126 5.91 12.96 -15.57
N GLU A 127 6.85 13.37 -16.41
CA GLU A 127 7.38 12.57 -17.51
C GLU A 127 7.97 11.22 -17.12
N ARG A 128 8.34 11.04 -15.85
CA ARG A 128 8.90 9.80 -15.30
C ARG A 128 7.97 9.08 -14.35
N SER A 129 6.77 9.60 -14.12
CA SER A 129 5.75 8.91 -13.35
C SER A 129 5.09 7.82 -14.18
N ILE A 130 4.86 6.64 -13.59
CA ILE A 130 4.14 5.55 -14.23
C ILE A 130 2.73 5.97 -14.66
N TYR A 131 2.10 6.90 -13.92
CA TYR A 131 0.75 7.38 -14.17
C TYR A 131 0.63 8.33 -15.37
N GLU A 132 1.73 8.96 -15.78
CA GLU A 132 1.75 9.86 -16.93
C GLU A 132 2.35 9.19 -18.17
N VAL A 133 3.29 8.26 -17.97
CA VAL A 133 3.86 7.45 -19.07
C VAL A 133 2.80 6.50 -19.64
N VAL A 134 1.90 5.97 -18.82
CA VAL A 134 0.83 5.06 -19.24
C VAL A 134 -0.38 5.88 -19.71
N THR A 135 -0.49 6.09 -21.02
CA THR A 135 -1.60 6.80 -21.66
C THR A 135 -2.66 5.85 -22.22
N TYR A 136 -3.92 6.28 -22.26
CA TYR A 136 -5.03 5.47 -22.76
C TYR A 136 -4.81 5.03 -24.21
N GLU A 137 -4.47 5.94 -25.10
CA GLU A 137 -4.35 5.68 -26.54
C GLU A 137 -3.31 4.62 -26.90
N LYS A 138 -2.18 4.58 -26.16
CA LYS A 138 -1.06 3.69 -26.46
C LYS A 138 -1.11 2.38 -25.67
N HIS A 139 -1.63 2.40 -24.44
CA HIS A 139 -1.42 1.32 -23.50
C HIS A 139 -2.69 0.57 -23.10
N PHE A 140 -3.90 1.09 -23.42
CA PHE A 140 -5.15 0.46 -22.99
C PHE A 140 -5.27 -1.01 -23.45
N LEU A 141 -5.04 -1.27 -24.73
CA LEU A 141 -5.11 -2.64 -25.28
C LEU A 141 -4.06 -3.56 -24.64
N ILE A 142 -2.84 -3.05 -24.44
CA ILE A 142 -1.75 -3.82 -23.81
C ILE A 142 -2.14 -4.18 -22.38
N PHE A 143 -2.69 -3.24 -21.60
CA PHE A 143 -3.10 -3.49 -20.23
C PHE A 143 -4.34 -4.40 -20.15
N ALA A 144 -5.27 -4.29 -21.08
CA ALA A 144 -6.41 -5.20 -21.18
C ALA A 144 -5.97 -6.64 -21.48
N LEU A 145 -5.06 -6.84 -22.45
CA LEU A 145 -4.49 -8.16 -22.75
C LEU A 145 -3.67 -8.69 -21.55
N PHE A 146 -2.85 -7.86 -20.94
CA PHE A 146 -2.05 -8.22 -19.78
C PHE A 146 -2.93 -8.67 -18.61
N SER A 147 -4.07 -7.98 -18.37
CA SER A 147 -5.00 -8.36 -17.33
C SER A 147 -5.66 -9.73 -17.57
N ILE A 148 -5.96 -10.07 -18.83
CA ILE A 148 -6.47 -11.41 -19.20
C ILE A 148 -5.42 -12.48 -18.91
N VAL A 149 -4.15 -12.23 -19.29
CA VAL A 149 -3.04 -13.15 -19.01
C VAL A 149 -2.87 -13.35 -17.50
N LEU A 150 -2.91 -12.28 -16.71
CA LEU A 150 -2.84 -12.36 -15.25
C LEU A 150 -3.99 -13.19 -14.65
N LEU A 151 -5.20 -13.05 -15.16
CA LEU A 151 -6.32 -13.90 -14.75
C LEU A 151 -6.08 -15.37 -15.09
N GLY A 152 -5.53 -15.67 -16.26
CA GLY A 152 -5.15 -17.04 -16.66
C GLY A 152 -4.09 -17.62 -15.72
N ILE A 153 -3.05 -16.87 -15.39
CA ILE A 153 -2.01 -17.28 -14.43
C ILE A 153 -2.64 -17.52 -13.03
N LYS A 154 -3.52 -16.63 -12.58
CA LYS A 154 -4.23 -16.77 -11.31
C LYS A 154 -5.10 -18.03 -11.28
N MET A 155 -5.81 -18.31 -12.38
CA MET A 155 -6.62 -19.51 -12.54
C MET A 155 -5.77 -20.78 -12.43
N PHE A 156 -4.65 -20.84 -13.16
CA PHE A 156 -3.72 -21.95 -13.13
C PHE A 156 -3.14 -22.15 -11.73
N TYR A 157 -2.75 -21.06 -11.06
CA TYR A 157 -2.23 -21.10 -9.70
C TYR A 157 -3.25 -21.65 -8.69
N ASP A 158 -4.47 -21.14 -8.71
CA ASP A 158 -5.51 -21.57 -7.77
C ASP A 158 -5.94 -23.02 -8.04
N TYR A 159 -6.00 -23.44 -9.29
CA TYR A 159 -6.38 -24.81 -9.68
C TYR A 159 -5.29 -25.85 -9.35
N LYS A 160 -4.05 -25.60 -9.82
CA LYS A 160 -2.99 -26.60 -9.79
C LYS A 160 -2.11 -26.56 -8.54
N ILE A 161 -1.89 -25.38 -7.97
CA ILE A 161 -0.97 -25.21 -6.83
C ILE A 161 -1.73 -25.20 -5.49
N LYS A 162 -2.86 -24.50 -5.42
CA LYS A 162 -3.70 -24.47 -4.20
C LYS A 162 -4.71 -25.59 -4.10
N GLU A 163 -4.92 -26.39 -5.17
CA GLU A 163 -5.97 -27.41 -5.24
C GLU A 163 -7.35 -26.90 -4.78
N ASN A 164 -7.65 -25.66 -5.10
CA ASN A 164 -8.83 -24.98 -4.62
C ASN A 164 -10.07 -25.41 -5.39
N LYS A 165 -10.96 -26.18 -4.77
CA LYS A 165 -12.25 -26.61 -5.37
C LYS A 165 -13.19 -25.44 -5.73
N TYR A 166 -12.96 -24.24 -5.18
CA TYR A 166 -13.78 -23.04 -5.42
C TYR A 166 -13.13 -22.06 -6.41
N VAL A 167 -12.25 -22.53 -7.27
CA VAL A 167 -11.52 -21.73 -8.28
C VAL A 167 -12.49 -20.89 -9.10
N ILE A 168 -13.57 -21.50 -9.61
CA ILE A 168 -14.56 -20.81 -10.46
C ILE A 168 -15.14 -19.60 -9.74
N ARG A 169 -15.53 -19.74 -8.47
CA ARG A 169 -16.09 -18.63 -7.69
C ARG A 169 -15.08 -17.51 -7.43
N SER A 170 -13.82 -17.87 -7.13
CA SER A 170 -12.75 -16.89 -6.96
C SER A 170 -12.53 -16.10 -8.24
N ILE A 171 -12.43 -16.77 -9.39
CA ILE A 171 -12.18 -16.14 -10.69
C ILE A 171 -13.35 -15.27 -11.14
N SER A 172 -14.59 -15.69 -10.91
CA SER A 172 -15.75 -14.88 -11.26
C SER A 172 -15.71 -13.50 -10.62
N ILE A 173 -15.29 -13.41 -9.35
CA ILE A 173 -15.13 -12.13 -8.65
C ILE A 173 -14.07 -11.26 -9.34
N TYR A 174 -12.91 -11.82 -9.69
CA TYR A 174 -11.85 -11.07 -10.38
C TYR A 174 -12.27 -10.64 -11.79
N ILE A 175 -13.02 -11.47 -12.51
CA ILE A 175 -13.56 -11.12 -13.84
C ILE A 175 -14.52 -9.93 -13.74
N ILE A 176 -15.44 -9.94 -12.77
CA ILE A 176 -16.40 -8.86 -12.57
C ILE A 176 -15.65 -7.55 -12.26
N ILE A 177 -14.69 -7.59 -11.34
CA ILE A 177 -13.87 -6.42 -11.00
C ILE A 177 -13.12 -5.92 -12.23
N LEU A 178 -12.51 -6.79 -13.00
CA LEU A 178 -11.77 -6.42 -14.19
C LEU A 178 -12.67 -5.80 -15.26
N LEU A 179 -13.80 -6.43 -15.55
CA LEU A 179 -14.75 -5.90 -16.55
C LEU A 179 -15.29 -4.52 -16.14
N SER A 180 -15.60 -4.31 -14.86
CA SER A 180 -16.02 -3.00 -14.35
C SER A 180 -14.94 -1.93 -14.49
N LEU A 181 -13.67 -2.29 -14.23
CA LEU A 181 -12.52 -1.40 -14.39
C LEU A 181 -12.26 -1.04 -15.86
N LEU A 182 -12.32 -2.02 -16.74
CA LEU A 182 -12.14 -1.78 -18.19
C LEU A 182 -13.25 -0.90 -18.72
N TRP A 183 -14.50 -1.14 -18.32
CA TRP A 183 -15.63 -0.31 -18.70
C TRP A 183 -15.50 1.13 -18.20
N TYR A 184 -15.10 1.32 -16.94
CA TYR A 184 -14.80 2.63 -16.37
C TYR A 184 -13.68 3.35 -17.13
N THR A 185 -12.59 2.65 -17.43
CA THR A 185 -11.43 3.22 -18.17
C THR A 185 -11.80 3.62 -19.59
N MET A 186 -12.64 2.83 -20.26
CA MET A 186 -13.19 3.16 -21.60
C MET A 186 -14.02 4.46 -21.58
N GLY A 187 -14.85 4.64 -20.53
CA GLY A 187 -15.69 5.82 -20.40
C GLY A 187 -14.92 7.10 -20.05
N THR A 188 -13.95 7.00 -19.16
CA THR A 188 -13.22 8.18 -18.61
C THR A 188 -11.90 8.45 -19.31
N LYS A 189 -11.36 7.48 -20.07
CA LYS A 189 -9.99 7.48 -20.63
C LYS A 189 -8.88 7.65 -19.58
N ASN A 190 -9.20 7.44 -18.29
CA ASN A 190 -8.27 7.57 -17.17
C ASN A 190 -7.65 6.22 -16.85
N MET A 191 -6.33 6.08 -17.07
CA MET A 191 -5.58 4.85 -16.86
C MET A 191 -5.10 4.67 -15.41
N LYS A 192 -5.18 5.68 -14.54
CA LYS A 192 -4.57 5.65 -13.20
C LYS A 192 -5.11 4.51 -12.35
N LEU A 193 -6.44 4.40 -12.25
CA LEU A 193 -7.08 3.36 -11.46
C LEU A 193 -6.75 1.96 -11.99
N LEU A 194 -6.84 1.75 -13.31
CA LEU A 194 -6.51 0.46 -13.94
C LEU A 194 -5.04 0.07 -13.66
N THR A 195 -4.11 1.00 -13.87
CA THR A 195 -2.68 0.80 -13.62
C THR A 195 -2.41 0.42 -12.17
N THR A 196 -3.00 1.15 -11.22
CA THR A 196 -2.83 0.91 -9.78
C THR A 196 -3.37 -0.46 -9.38
N VAL A 197 -4.59 -0.80 -9.82
CA VAL A 197 -5.20 -2.11 -9.50
C VAL A 197 -4.40 -3.26 -10.07
N LEU A 198 -3.90 -3.15 -11.30
CA LEU A 198 -3.05 -4.20 -11.89
C LEU A 198 -1.72 -4.37 -11.15
N LEU A 199 -1.08 -3.26 -10.75
CA LEU A 199 0.13 -3.33 -9.92
C LEU A 199 -0.13 -4.03 -8.58
N VAL A 200 -1.19 -3.63 -7.89
CA VAL A 200 -1.59 -4.27 -6.61
C VAL A 200 -1.88 -5.74 -6.82
N PHE A 201 -2.56 -6.10 -7.91
CA PHE A 201 -2.88 -7.49 -8.21
C PHE A 201 -1.61 -8.34 -8.44
N VAL A 202 -0.64 -7.82 -9.20
CA VAL A 202 0.66 -8.49 -9.41
C VAL A 202 1.40 -8.67 -8.09
N ILE A 203 1.53 -7.60 -7.29
CA ILE A 203 2.20 -7.64 -5.99
C ILE A 203 1.51 -8.64 -5.06
N LYS A 204 0.18 -8.59 -5.00
CA LYS A 204 -0.62 -9.55 -4.23
C LYS A 204 -0.36 -11.00 -4.64
N MET A 205 -0.29 -11.29 -5.94
CA MET A 205 0.01 -12.64 -6.42
C MET A 205 1.40 -13.10 -5.96
N ILE A 206 2.41 -12.24 -6.04
CA ILE A 206 3.77 -12.53 -5.58
C ILE A 206 3.77 -12.83 -4.07
N ILE A 207 3.13 -11.99 -3.27
CA ILE A 207 3.08 -12.18 -1.81
C ILE A 207 2.23 -13.39 -1.42
N ASP A 208 1.11 -13.64 -2.10
CA ASP A 208 0.30 -14.86 -1.90
C ASP A 208 1.17 -16.13 -2.15
N TYR A 209 2.00 -16.11 -3.21
CA TYR A 209 2.92 -17.21 -3.50
C TYR A 209 3.97 -17.37 -2.39
N VAL A 210 4.62 -16.28 -1.98
CA VAL A 210 5.62 -16.29 -0.89
C VAL A 210 5.01 -16.83 0.40
N LEU A 211 3.82 -16.36 0.78
CA LEU A 211 3.14 -16.77 2.01
C LEU A 211 2.60 -18.22 1.97
N THR A 212 2.38 -18.79 0.80
CA THR A 212 2.00 -20.20 0.64
C THR A 212 3.20 -21.15 0.49
N SER A 213 4.41 -20.62 0.39
CA SER A 213 5.65 -21.41 0.35
C SER A 213 6.05 -21.91 1.75
N LYS A 214 7.06 -22.80 1.80
CA LYS A 214 7.67 -23.25 3.06
C LYS A 214 8.15 -22.10 3.93
N PHE A 215 8.66 -21.05 3.31
CA PHE A 215 9.07 -19.83 4.00
C PHE A 215 7.89 -19.13 4.69
N GLY A 216 6.78 -18.96 4.01
CA GLY A 216 5.58 -18.33 4.57
C GLY A 216 4.96 -19.15 5.73
N PHE A 217 5.01 -20.49 5.64
CA PHE A 217 4.61 -21.36 6.77
C PHE A 217 5.56 -21.19 7.96
N ALA A 218 6.87 -21.14 7.73
CA ALA A 218 7.85 -20.91 8.78
C ALA A 218 7.67 -19.54 9.47
N LEU A 219 7.35 -18.49 8.70
CA LEU A 219 7.05 -17.15 9.23
C LEU A 219 5.83 -17.16 10.18
N ARG A 220 4.75 -17.83 9.78
CA ARG A 220 3.56 -17.96 10.63
C ARG A 220 3.84 -18.76 11.91
N ALA A 221 4.53 -19.90 11.77
CA ALA A 221 4.93 -20.70 12.91
C ALA A 221 5.81 -19.91 13.90
N LEU A 222 6.69 -19.02 13.36
CA LEU A 222 7.54 -18.15 14.17
C LEU A 222 6.74 -17.14 14.97
N GLY A 223 5.74 -16.49 14.36
CA GLY A 223 4.86 -15.55 15.06
C GLY A 223 3.96 -16.21 16.09
N ASP A 224 3.50 -17.44 15.83
CA ASP A 224 2.67 -18.19 16.76
C ASP A 224 3.48 -18.77 17.94
N ASN A 225 4.66 -19.34 17.68
CA ASN A 225 5.51 -19.94 18.71
C ASN A 225 6.98 -20.02 18.27
N GLU A 226 7.79 -19.09 18.74
CA GLU A 226 9.24 -19.01 18.43
C GLU A 226 10.00 -20.27 18.90
N ASN A 227 9.70 -20.78 20.10
CA ASN A 227 10.39 -21.94 20.67
C ASN A 227 10.17 -23.22 19.82
N LEU A 228 8.99 -23.37 19.23
CA LEU A 228 8.69 -24.48 18.34
C LEU A 228 9.57 -24.43 17.09
N VAL A 229 9.75 -23.27 16.50
CA VAL A 229 10.57 -23.08 15.27
C VAL A 229 12.04 -23.37 15.54
N VAL A 230 12.54 -22.91 16.69
CA VAL A 230 13.92 -23.20 17.15
C VAL A 230 14.08 -24.70 17.38
N GLY A 231 13.12 -25.35 18.02
CA GLY A 231 13.14 -26.81 18.27
C GLY A 231 13.14 -27.65 16.98
N LEU A 232 12.61 -27.11 15.87
CA LEU A 232 12.66 -27.73 14.54
C LEU A 232 13.99 -27.47 13.80
N GLY A 233 14.96 -26.75 14.40
CA GLY A 233 16.26 -26.44 13.80
C GLY A 233 16.21 -25.33 12.75
N VAL A 234 15.13 -24.59 12.66
CA VAL A 234 15.01 -23.45 11.74
C VAL A 234 15.63 -22.22 12.38
N ASN A 235 16.38 -21.43 11.59
CA ASN A 235 17.03 -20.21 12.07
C ASN A 235 16.01 -19.06 12.17
N GLU A 236 15.51 -18.83 13.39
CA GLU A 236 14.54 -17.78 13.71
C GLU A 236 15.03 -16.39 13.35
N LYS A 237 16.34 -16.14 13.57
CA LYS A 237 16.98 -14.85 13.31
C LYS A 237 16.86 -14.43 11.85
N LYS A 238 17.21 -15.34 10.94
CA LYS A 238 17.11 -15.09 9.50
C LYS A 238 15.65 -14.90 9.06
N LEU A 239 14.72 -15.68 9.64
CA LEU A 239 13.31 -15.55 9.31
C LEU A 239 12.75 -14.18 9.72
N LYS A 240 13.08 -13.70 10.93
CA LYS A 240 12.67 -12.35 11.39
C LYS A 240 13.19 -11.28 10.45
N ILE A 241 14.49 -11.32 10.13
CA ILE A 241 15.13 -10.34 9.24
C ILE A 241 14.47 -10.36 7.85
N TYR A 242 14.30 -11.53 7.24
CA TYR A 242 13.69 -11.61 5.90
C TYR A 242 12.22 -11.17 5.89
N GLY A 243 11.46 -11.48 6.93
CA GLY A 243 10.08 -11.00 7.06
C GLY A 243 9.99 -9.48 7.13
N LEU A 244 10.87 -8.84 7.91
CA LEU A 244 10.97 -7.38 8.00
C LEU A 244 11.45 -6.75 6.68
N MET A 245 12.40 -7.39 5.97
CA MET A 245 12.83 -6.94 4.64
C MET A 245 11.69 -6.94 3.63
N ILE A 246 10.91 -8.02 3.56
CA ILE A 246 9.77 -8.12 2.64
C ILE A 246 8.71 -7.08 2.99
N SER A 247 8.37 -6.92 4.27
CA SER A 247 7.41 -5.93 4.73
C SER A 247 7.81 -4.51 4.32
N ASN A 248 9.01 -4.09 4.73
CA ASN A 248 9.51 -2.75 4.44
C ASN A 248 9.74 -2.49 2.94
N SER A 249 10.05 -3.53 2.16
CA SER A 249 10.08 -3.44 0.70
C SER A 249 8.72 -3.05 0.12
N LEU A 250 7.62 -3.64 0.62
CA LEU A 250 6.26 -3.29 0.20
C LEU A 250 5.87 -1.88 0.67
N VAL A 251 6.28 -1.50 1.88
CA VAL A 251 6.03 -0.16 2.41
C VAL A 251 6.69 0.91 1.54
N ALA A 252 7.97 0.76 1.21
CA ALA A 252 8.69 1.69 0.35
C ALA A 252 8.13 1.72 -1.07
N LEU A 253 7.71 0.57 -1.61
CA LEU A 253 7.07 0.49 -2.92
C LEU A 253 5.76 1.28 -2.95
N SER A 254 4.94 1.15 -1.90
CA SER A 254 3.72 1.94 -1.73
C SER A 254 4.02 3.43 -1.64
N GLY A 255 5.03 3.82 -0.86
CA GLY A 255 5.48 5.22 -0.74
C GLY A 255 5.96 5.81 -2.07
N ALA A 256 6.67 5.02 -2.88
CA ALA A 256 7.09 5.42 -4.22
C ALA A 256 5.91 5.65 -5.17
N LEU A 257 4.89 4.77 -5.13
CA LEU A 257 3.67 4.94 -5.91
C LEU A 257 2.85 6.14 -5.44
N PHE A 258 2.74 6.33 -4.12
CA PHE A 258 2.06 7.47 -3.53
C PHE A 258 2.72 8.79 -3.95
N ALA A 259 4.04 8.91 -3.83
CA ALA A 259 4.78 10.10 -4.23
C ALA A 259 4.61 10.43 -5.72
N GLN A 260 4.55 9.42 -6.60
CA GLN A 260 4.23 9.60 -8.01
C GLN A 260 2.78 10.07 -8.23
N TYR A 261 1.84 9.54 -7.45
CA TYR A 261 0.42 9.87 -7.55
C TYR A 261 0.16 11.33 -7.19
N ILE A 262 0.71 11.81 -6.05
CA ILE A 262 0.59 13.20 -5.59
C ILE A 262 1.63 14.14 -6.23
N LYS A 263 2.60 13.57 -6.99
CA LYS A 263 3.71 14.29 -7.63
C LYS A 263 4.68 14.99 -6.67
N VAL A 264 4.69 14.57 -5.41
CA VAL A 264 5.55 15.12 -4.34
C VAL A 264 6.07 13.99 -3.45
N ALA A 265 7.36 14.01 -3.15
CA ALA A 265 7.93 13.25 -2.05
C ALA A 265 8.09 14.19 -0.85
N ASP A 266 7.45 13.87 0.27
CA ASP A 266 7.45 14.66 1.50
C ASP A 266 7.94 13.79 2.68
N ILE A 267 8.85 14.32 3.46
CA ILE A 267 9.42 13.63 4.61
C ILE A 267 8.37 13.34 5.70
N LEU A 268 7.38 14.22 5.85
CA LEU A 268 6.29 14.08 6.81
C LEU A 268 5.16 13.18 6.29
N GLY A 269 5.18 12.82 5.00
CA GLY A 269 4.17 11.99 4.37
C GLY A 269 4.01 10.59 4.98
N GLY A 270 5.04 10.12 5.72
CA GLY A 270 5.02 8.83 6.42
C GLY A 270 4.44 8.88 7.83
N VAL A 271 4.31 10.05 8.45
CA VAL A 271 3.86 10.15 9.85
C VAL A 271 2.44 9.61 10.01
N GLY A 272 2.28 8.59 10.84
CA GLY A 272 1.00 7.94 11.12
C GLY A 272 0.55 6.95 10.03
N THR A 273 1.39 6.58 9.08
CA THR A 273 1.02 5.56 8.07
C THR A 273 0.82 4.18 8.71
N ILE A 274 1.54 3.87 9.78
CA ILE A 274 1.34 2.64 10.54
C ILE A 274 -0.08 2.58 11.15
N VAL A 275 -0.62 3.70 11.62
CA VAL A 275 -1.99 3.78 12.17
C VAL A 275 -3.01 3.47 11.09
N VAL A 276 -2.84 4.05 9.90
CA VAL A 276 -3.66 3.74 8.70
C VAL A 276 -3.56 2.24 8.37
N GLY A 277 -2.35 1.68 8.44
CA GLY A 277 -2.12 0.26 8.20
C GLY A 277 -2.89 -0.64 9.18
N LEU A 278 -2.74 -0.38 10.47
CA LEU A 278 -3.40 -1.16 11.53
C LEU A 278 -4.93 -1.00 11.48
N ALA A 279 -5.44 0.23 11.31
CA ALA A 279 -6.86 0.47 11.17
C ALA A 279 -7.45 -0.30 9.98
N SER A 280 -6.78 -0.26 8.82
CA SER A 280 -7.20 -1.02 7.62
C SER A 280 -7.25 -2.53 7.87
N ILE A 281 -6.26 -3.09 8.58
CA ILE A 281 -6.23 -4.51 8.95
C ILE A 281 -7.40 -4.85 9.88
N ILE A 282 -7.63 -4.02 10.91
CA ILE A 282 -8.72 -4.23 11.87
C ILE A 282 -10.08 -4.18 11.17
N PHE A 283 -10.32 -3.18 10.31
CA PHE A 283 -11.55 -3.10 9.51
C PHE A 283 -11.73 -4.34 8.62
N GLY A 284 -10.69 -4.74 7.92
CA GLY A 284 -10.76 -5.93 7.06
C GLY A 284 -11.10 -7.20 7.84
N LEU A 285 -10.34 -7.49 8.88
CA LEU A 285 -10.52 -8.70 9.71
C LEU A 285 -11.78 -8.67 10.57
N GLY A 286 -12.28 -7.49 10.95
CA GLY A 286 -13.51 -7.33 11.71
C GLY A 286 -14.77 -7.63 10.90
N ILE A 287 -14.77 -7.27 9.62
CA ILE A 287 -15.94 -7.41 8.73
C ILE A 287 -15.91 -8.70 7.93
N LEU A 288 -14.74 -9.08 7.42
CA LEU A 288 -14.59 -10.25 6.57
C LEU A 288 -13.88 -11.38 7.30
N LYS A 289 -14.50 -12.55 7.30
CA LYS A 289 -13.86 -13.77 7.80
C LYS A 289 -13.13 -14.51 6.67
N LYS A 290 -11.97 -15.04 6.98
CA LYS A 290 -11.23 -15.93 6.08
C LYS A 290 -12.12 -17.07 5.61
N SER A 291 -12.13 -17.31 4.32
CA SER A 291 -12.88 -18.40 3.70
C SER A 291 -12.00 -19.14 2.67
N LYS A 292 -12.50 -20.26 2.16
CA LYS A 292 -11.80 -21.02 1.10
C LYS A 292 -11.62 -20.22 -0.18
N THR A 293 -12.41 -19.14 -0.36
CA THR A 293 -12.36 -18.26 -1.54
C THR A 293 -11.57 -16.98 -1.29
N ILE A 294 -11.59 -16.45 -0.05
CA ILE A 294 -11.02 -15.16 0.31
C ILE A 294 -9.80 -15.39 1.21
N ASN A 295 -8.62 -14.98 0.73
CA ASN A 295 -7.37 -15.05 1.46
C ASN A 295 -7.20 -13.83 2.38
N ASP A 296 -6.32 -13.96 3.38
CA ASP A 296 -6.00 -12.90 4.33
C ASP A 296 -5.58 -11.59 3.62
N LEU A 297 -4.74 -11.67 2.58
CA LEU A 297 -4.33 -10.48 1.81
C LEU A 297 -5.49 -9.81 1.07
N SER A 298 -6.48 -10.58 0.60
CA SER A 298 -7.69 -10.00 0.00
C SER A 298 -8.53 -9.26 1.04
N ILE A 299 -8.61 -9.79 2.28
CA ILE A 299 -9.29 -9.14 3.39
C ILE A 299 -8.63 -7.81 3.72
N VAL A 300 -7.30 -7.77 3.76
CA VAL A 300 -6.51 -6.57 4.00
C VAL A 300 -6.75 -5.50 2.94
N ILE A 301 -6.76 -5.88 1.64
CA ILE A 301 -7.07 -4.93 0.55
C ILE A 301 -8.47 -4.36 0.70
N VAL A 302 -9.47 -5.20 0.96
CA VAL A 302 -10.86 -4.72 1.17
C VAL A 302 -10.94 -3.82 2.40
N GLY A 303 -10.25 -4.15 3.50
CA GLY A 303 -10.17 -3.29 4.68
C GLY A 303 -9.59 -1.91 4.37
N THR A 304 -8.56 -1.84 3.54
CA THR A 304 -7.98 -0.56 3.09
C THR A 304 -8.95 0.23 2.22
N ILE A 305 -9.67 -0.43 1.32
CA ILE A 305 -10.71 0.22 0.50
C ILE A 305 -11.82 0.79 1.39
N MET A 306 -12.26 0.03 2.39
CA MET A 306 -13.29 0.50 3.33
C MET A 306 -12.79 1.70 4.15
N TYR A 307 -11.56 1.64 4.67
CA TYR A 307 -10.94 2.73 5.41
C TYR A 307 -10.92 4.02 4.59
N TYR A 308 -10.42 3.99 3.36
CA TYR A 308 -10.37 5.18 2.49
C TYR A 308 -11.74 5.63 2.01
N SER A 309 -12.70 4.73 1.86
CA SER A 309 -14.09 5.09 1.56
C SER A 309 -14.74 5.85 2.73
N ILE A 310 -14.48 5.44 3.97
CA ILE A 310 -14.95 6.13 5.17
C ILE A 310 -14.30 7.52 5.28
N ILE A 311 -12.99 7.63 5.03
CA ILE A 311 -12.29 8.92 4.99
C ILE A 311 -12.91 9.85 3.95
N HIS A 312 -13.13 9.35 2.74
CA HIS A 312 -13.75 10.15 1.67
C HIS A 312 -15.14 10.63 2.07
N LEU A 313 -15.95 9.75 2.67
CA LEU A 313 -17.27 10.08 3.20
C LEU A 313 -17.19 11.15 4.30
N ALA A 314 -16.22 11.04 5.20
CA ALA A 314 -16.02 12.02 6.28
C ALA A 314 -15.62 13.39 5.75
N LEU A 315 -14.76 13.45 4.72
CA LEU A 315 -14.37 14.72 4.08
C LEU A 315 -15.54 15.36 3.31
N GLU A 316 -16.33 14.58 2.60
CA GLU A 316 -17.50 15.08 1.87
C GLU A 316 -18.63 15.48 2.80
N SER A 317 -18.70 14.94 4.02
CA SER A 317 -19.69 15.36 5.01
C SER A 317 -19.57 16.84 5.37
N ASN A 318 -18.40 17.45 5.19
CA ASN A 318 -18.20 18.89 5.36
C ASN A 318 -19.07 19.71 4.40
N ASN A 319 -19.27 19.25 3.18
CA ASN A 319 -20.11 19.93 2.20
C ASN A 319 -21.59 19.89 2.62
N TRP A 320 -22.02 18.76 3.20
CA TRP A 320 -23.40 18.61 3.68
C TRP A 320 -23.63 19.39 4.97
N SER A 321 -22.67 19.38 5.89
CA SER A 321 -22.79 20.13 7.15
C SER A 321 -22.78 21.64 6.95
N LYS A 322 -21.99 22.16 5.98
CA LYS A 322 -22.01 23.61 5.63
C LYS A 322 -23.39 24.11 5.26
N ILE A 323 -24.15 23.34 4.48
CA ILE A 323 -25.52 23.71 4.07
C ILE A 323 -26.42 23.72 5.28
N LEU A 324 -26.31 22.71 6.15
CA LEU A 324 -27.10 22.66 7.37
C LEU A 324 -26.76 23.83 8.30
N TYR A 325 -25.50 24.12 8.52
CA TYR A 325 -25.06 25.22 9.39
C TYR A 325 -25.45 26.60 8.83
N LYS A 326 -25.36 26.80 7.50
CA LYS A 326 -25.87 28.02 6.86
C LYS A 326 -27.39 28.17 7.01
N SER A 327 -28.14 27.08 6.92
CA SER A 327 -29.59 27.10 7.13
C SER A 327 -29.96 27.41 8.60
N LEU A 328 -29.05 27.13 9.54
CA LEU A 328 -29.20 27.44 10.97
C LEU A 328 -28.60 28.81 11.36
N ASN A 329 -28.20 29.66 10.40
CA ASN A 329 -27.62 30.99 10.59
C ASN A 329 -26.31 31.00 11.39
N PHE A 330 -25.47 29.94 11.33
CA PHE A 330 -24.14 29.97 11.88
C PHE A 330 -23.23 30.91 11.08
N SER A 331 -22.33 31.63 11.79
CA SER A 331 -21.35 32.48 11.11
C SER A 331 -20.31 31.64 10.35
N ASP A 332 -19.75 32.15 9.24
CA ASP A 332 -18.73 31.44 8.44
C ASP A 332 -17.49 31.09 9.28
N ASN A 333 -17.13 31.89 10.30
CA ASN A 333 -16.04 31.58 11.24
C ASN A 333 -16.33 30.36 12.11
N THR A 334 -17.57 30.21 12.59
CA THR A 334 -17.99 29.04 13.38
C THR A 334 -18.08 27.79 12.54
N ILE A 335 -18.53 27.92 11.30
CA ILE A 335 -18.58 26.80 10.34
C ILE A 335 -17.17 26.29 10.07
N GLY A 336 -16.19 27.18 9.85
CA GLY A 336 -14.78 26.81 9.62
C GLY A 336 -14.10 26.10 10.81
N LEU A 337 -14.58 26.31 12.04
CA LEU A 337 -14.10 25.59 13.24
C LEU A 337 -14.70 24.19 13.37
N LEU A 338 -15.88 23.96 12.79
CA LEU A 338 -16.58 22.67 12.84
C LEU A 338 -16.25 21.75 11.65
N GLU A 339 -15.51 22.25 10.67
CA GLU A 339 -15.08 21.46 9.53
C GLU A 339 -14.05 20.39 9.90
N ILE A 340 -14.26 19.17 9.43
CA ILE A 340 -13.29 18.08 9.53
C ILE A 340 -12.15 18.36 8.56
N LYS A 341 -10.96 18.64 9.08
CA LYS A 341 -9.76 18.84 8.26
C LYS A 341 -9.09 17.51 7.93
N PRO A 342 -8.34 17.39 6.83
CA PRO A 342 -7.57 16.19 6.52
C PRO A 342 -6.61 15.77 7.65
N THR A 343 -6.14 16.72 8.45
CA THR A 343 -5.32 16.47 9.65
C THR A 343 -6.07 15.75 10.75
N ASP A 344 -7.37 16.01 10.90
CA ASP A 344 -8.21 15.46 11.97
C ASP A 344 -8.56 13.99 11.69
N LEU A 345 -8.49 13.58 10.43
CA LEU A 345 -8.80 12.21 10.02
C LEU A 345 -7.87 11.18 10.67
N LYS A 346 -6.59 11.52 10.86
CA LYS A 346 -5.66 10.64 11.57
C LYS A 346 -6.05 10.43 13.03
N VAL A 347 -6.67 11.44 13.66
CA VAL A 347 -7.17 11.37 15.04
C VAL A 347 -8.50 10.63 15.12
N ILE A 348 -9.39 10.86 14.14
CA ILE A 348 -10.72 10.20 14.10
C ILE A 348 -10.57 8.68 13.86
N THR A 349 -9.53 8.28 13.16
CA THR A 349 -9.30 6.86 12.79
C THR A 349 -8.37 6.11 13.74
N ALA A 350 -7.69 6.83 14.65
CA ALA A 350 -6.85 6.23 15.70
C ALA A 350 -7.69 5.80 16.91
#